data_cbfc1522bd02babb8c3e587c3e2c7c66
#
_entry.id   cbfc1522bd02babb8c3e587c3e2c7c66
#
_cell.length_a   1.000
_cell.length_b   1.000
_cell.length_c   1.000
_cell.angle_alpha   90.00
_cell.angle_beta   90.00
_cell.angle_gamma   90.00
#
_symmetry.space_group_name_H-M   'P 1'
#
loop_
_entity.id
_entity.type
_entity.pdbx_description
1 polymer ?
#
loop_
_entity_poly.entity_id
_entity_poly.type
_entity_poly.pdbx_seq_one_letter_code
_entity_poly.pdbx_strand_id
1 'polypeptide(L)'
;MTASKTESAVGGRGAALEVFRAEGCSAPRSWGNGPGDAYGPHAHDFHKVLFCLDGSITFHLDGGNVELGPGDRLDIEPATEHAATVGPNGCTCVEASR
;
A
#
# COMPACT_ATOMS: atom_id res chain seq x y z
N MET A 1 5.65 16.28 1.44
CA MET A 1 4.95 15.06 1.80
C MET A 1 5.37 13.95 0.86
N THR A 2 5.70 12.80 1.39
CA THR A 2 6.34 11.76 0.60
C THR A 2 5.71 10.39 0.84
N ALA A 3 6.00 9.50 -0.11
CA ALA A 3 5.76 8.08 0.03
C ALA A 3 7.05 7.37 -0.37
N SER A 4 7.32 6.21 0.24
CA SER A 4 8.53 5.46 -0.06
C SER A 4 8.21 3.97 -0.19
N LYS A 5 8.83 3.34 -1.20
CA LYS A 5 8.63 1.94 -1.51
C LYS A 5 9.80 1.11 -0.99
N THR A 6 9.49 -0.07 -0.45
CA THR A 6 10.48 -1.10 -0.11
C THR A 6 10.11 -2.37 -0.88
N GLU A 7 10.98 -2.80 -1.78
CA GLU A 7 10.71 -3.99 -2.59
C GLU A 7 10.91 -5.27 -1.78
N SER A 8 10.08 -6.26 -2.06
CA SER A 8 10.18 -7.60 -1.49
C SER A 8 10.33 -7.59 0.03
N ALA A 9 9.54 -6.74 0.69
CA ALA A 9 9.65 -6.52 2.12
C ALA A 9 9.11 -7.69 2.93
N VAL A 10 8.11 -8.42 2.39
CA VAL A 10 7.49 -9.54 3.08
C VAL A 10 7.21 -10.68 2.12
N GLY A 11 7.12 -11.91 2.64
CA GLY A 11 6.79 -13.07 1.83
C GLY A 11 5.30 -13.38 1.75
N GLY A 12 4.47 -12.69 2.51
CA GLY A 12 3.03 -12.91 2.50
C GLY A 12 2.34 -12.22 3.65
N ARG A 13 1.04 -12.54 3.82
CA ARG A 13 0.17 -11.88 4.81
C ARG A 13 0.70 -12.03 6.24
N GLY A 14 1.11 -13.24 6.62
CA GLY A 14 1.58 -13.47 7.99
C GLY A 14 2.76 -12.58 8.35
N ALA A 15 3.73 -12.48 7.44
CA ALA A 15 4.89 -11.63 7.64
C ALA A 15 4.50 -10.15 7.72
N ALA A 16 3.54 -9.72 6.88
CA ALA A 16 3.05 -8.34 6.91
C ALA A 16 2.41 -8.01 8.26
N LEU A 17 1.57 -8.91 8.78
CA LEU A 17 0.93 -8.70 10.09
C LEU A 17 1.96 -8.64 11.22
N GLU A 18 3.03 -9.44 11.13
CA GLU A 18 4.13 -9.39 12.10
C GLU A 18 4.84 -8.03 12.06
N VAL A 19 5.05 -7.48 10.86
CA VAL A 19 5.66 -6.15 10.73
C VAL A 19 4.77 -5.10 11.38
N PHE A 20 3.46 -5.14 11.13
CA PHE A 20 2.54 -4.19 11.77
C PHE A 20 2.64 -4.26 13.28
N ARG A 21 2.68 -5.46 13.84
CA ARG A 21 2.77 -5.62 15.28
C ARG A 21 4.11 -5.10 15.81
N ALA A 22 5.20 -5.43 15.14
CA ALA A 22 6.55 -5.01 15.57
C ALA A 22 6.72 -3.50 15.51
N GLU A 23 6.06 -2.84 14.55
CA GLU A 23 6.15 -1.38 14.38
C GLU A 23 5.07 -0.62 15.16
N GLY A 24 4.22 -1.32 15.91
CA GLY A 24 3.18 -0.68 16.68
C GLY A 24 2.05 -0.10 15.84
N CYS A 25 1.83 -0.64 14.65
CA CYS A 25 0.74 -0.19 13.79
C CYS A 25 -0.61 -0.62 14.34
N SER A 26 -1.65 0.17 14.05
CA SER A 26 -3.00 -0.09 14.52
C SER A 26 -3.97 -0.28 13.37
N ALA A 27 -5.11 -0.92 13.70
CA ALA A 27 -6.23 -1.12 12.79
C ALA A 27 -5.83 -1.78 11.46
N PRO A 28 -5.11 -2.93 11.49
CA PRO A 28 -4.77 -3.61 10.24
C PRO A 28 -6.02 -4.12 9.54
N ARG A 29 -6.06 -3.96 8.22
CA ARG A 29 -7.18 -4.46 7.43
C ARG A 29 -6.70 -4.88 6.05
N SER A 30 -7.43 -5.82 5.46
CA SER A 30 -7.18 -6.32 4.11
C SER A 30 -8.23 -5.80 3.16
N TRP A 31 -7.84 -5.60 1.92
CA TRP A 31 -8.78 -5.24 0.86
C TRP A 31 -8.25 -5.78 -0.47
N GLY A 32 -9.16 -5.90 -1.43
CA GLY A 32 -8.83 -6.36 -2.76
C GLY A 32 -9.73 -5.72 -3.79
N ASN A 33 -9.23 -5.60 -5.01
CA ASN A 33 -9.94 -4.97 -6.10
C ASN A 33 -9.67 -5.70 -7.41
N GLY A 34 -10.60 -5.52 -8.35
CA GLY A 34 -10.50 -6.11 -9.67
C GLY A 34 -9.57 -5.36 -10.60
N PRO A 35 -9.25 -5.99 -11.75
CA PRO A 35 -8.34 -5.37 -12.72
C PRO A 35 -8.84 -4.00 -13.17
N GLY A 36 -7.93 -3.02 -13.18
CA GLY A 36 -8.22 -1.68 -13.67
C GLY A 36 -9.03 -0.78 -12.74
N ASP A 37 -9.43 -1.28 -11.56
CA ASP A 37 -10.13 -0.45 -10.59
C ASP A 37 -9.26 0.75 -10.21
N ALA A 38 -9.89 1.89 -9.96
CA ALA A 38 -9.18 3.12 -9.68
C ALA A 38 -9.70 3.79 -8.42
N TYR A 39 -8.78 4.43 -7.69
CA TYR A 39 -9.08 5.27 -6.54
C TYR A 39 -8.70 6.69 -6.89
N GLY A 40 -9.62 7.63 -6.67
CA GLY A 40 -9.34 9.04 -6.92
C GLY A 40 -8.38 9.65 -5.91
N PRO A 41 -7.89 10.85 -6.19
CA PRO A 41 -6.94 11.52 -5.31
C PRO A 41 -7.51 11.75 -3.91
N HIS A 42 -6.73 11.40 -2.90
CA HIS A 42 -7.10 11.61 -1.50
C HIS A 42 -5.84 11.64 -0.64
N ALA A 43 -5.98 12.07 0.60
CA ALA A 43 -4.88 12.10 1.56
C ALA A 43 -5.42 11.71 2.92
N HIS A 44 -4.52 11.25 3.79
CA HIS A 44 -4.85 10.86 5.16
C HIS A 44 -4.06 11.71 6.14
N ASP A 45 -4.55 11.82 7.36
CA ASP A 45 -3.86 12.57 8.42
C ASP A 45 -2.98 11.67 9.28
N PHE A 46 -2.70 10.46 8.83
CA PHE A 46 -1.85 9.50 9.54
C PHE A 46 -0.85 8.88 8.56
N HIS A 47 0.20 8.26 9.13
CA HIS A 47 1.18 7.49 8.35
C HIS A 47 0.55 6.13 8.02
N LYS A 48 0.46 5.80 6.74
CA LYS A 48 -0.06 4.51 6.29
C LYS A 48 1.09 3.59 5.91
N VAL A 49 1.03 2.34 6.38
CA VAL A 49 1.91 1.27 5.95
C VAL A 49 1.07 0.26 5.18
N LEU A 50 1.44 -0.01 3.94
CA LEU A 50 0.67 -0.88 3.06
C LEU A 50 1.59 -1.91 2.41
N PHE A 51 1.11 -3.15 2.32
CA PHE A 51 1.78 -4.22 1.57
C PHE A 51 0.86 -4.71 0.47
N CYS A 52 1.40 -4.84 -0.74
CA CYS A 52 0.72 -5.59 -1.80
C CYS A 52 1.06 -7.06 -1.60
N LEU A 53 0.05 -7.92 -1.52
CA LEU A 53 0.26 -9.35 -1.29
C LEU A 53 0.12 -10.17 -2.56
N ASP A 54 -0.71 -9.71 -3.50
CA ASP A 54 -0.99 -10.43 -4.73
C ASP A 54 -1.38 -9.44 -5.80
N GLY A 55 -1.10 -9.77 -7.07
CA GLY A 55 -1.38 -8.88 -8.18
C GLY A 55 -0.47 -7.66 -8.21
N SER A 56 -1.02 -6.52 -8.61
CA SER A 56 -0.25 -5.28 -8.65
C SER A 56 -1.16 -4.06 -8.51
N ILE A 57 -0.56 -2.95 -8.08
CA ILE A 57 -1.25 -1.67 -7.95
C ILE A 57 -0.22 -0.56 -8.15
N THR A 58 -0.62 0.50 -8.87
CA THR A 58 0.24 1.66 -9.08
C THR A 58 -0.35 2.84 -8.33
N PHE A 59 0.46 3.44 -7.47
CA PHE A 59 0.08 4.67 -6.77
C PHE A 59 0.59 5.87 -7.55
N HIS A 60 -0.27 6.86 -7.71
CA HIS A 60 0.02 8.10 -8.44
C HIS A 60 0.28 9.21 -7.42
N LEU A 61 1.49 9.73 -7.44
CA LEU A 61 1.98 10.74 -6.50
C LEU A 61 2.50 11.94 -7.29
N ASP A 62 2.67 13.07 -6.64
CA ASP A 62 3.20 14.28 -7.32
C ASP A 62 4.56 14.03 -7.96
N GLY A 63 5.41 13.26 -7.29
CA GLY A 63 6.76 12.96 -7.79
C GLY A 63 6.82 11.87 -8.84
N GLY A 64 5.68 11.26 -9.20
CA GLY A 64 5.62 10.18 -10.17
C GLY A 64 4.85 8.97 -9.66
N ASN A 65 4.82 7.93 -10.46
CA ASN A 65 4.09 6.71 -10.13
C ASN A 65 4.97 5.71 -9.41
N VAL A 66 4.37 4.94 -8.48
CA VAL A 66 5.05 3.87 -7.75
C VAL A 66 4.23 2.60 -7.93
N GLU A 67 4.79 1.61 -8.60
CA GLU A 67 4.12 0.33 -8.80
C GLU A 67 4.52 -0.65 -7.70
N LEU A 68 3.54 -1.36 -7.16
CA LEU A 68 3.75 -2.41 -6.17
C LEU A 68 3.34 -3.76 -6.74
N GLY A 69 4.18 -4.76 -6.56
CA GLY A 69 3.88 -6.16 -6.82
C GLY A 69 3.88 -6.95 -5.51
N PRO A 70 3.74 -8.29 -5.59
CA PRO A 70 3.66 -9.12 -4.39
C PRO A 70 4.88 -8.94 -3.49
N GLY A 71 4.61 -8.66 -2.21
CA GLY A 71 5.65 -8.48 -1.19
C GLY A 71 6.16 -7.06 -1.04
N ASP A 72 5.78 -6.14 -1.91
CA ASP A 72 6.26 -4.77 -1.84
C ASP A 72 5.52 -3.97 -0.78
N ARG A 73 6.25 -3.07 -0.14
CA ARG A 73 5.73 -2.18 0.90
C ARG A 73 5.70 -0.73 0.40
N LEU A 74 4.66 -0.02 0.78
CA LEU A 74 4.59 1.43 0.55
C LEU A 74 4.28 2.12 1.87
N ASP A 75 5.10 3.09 2.22
CA ASP A 75 4.87 3.99 3.34
C ASP A 75 4.37 5.31 2.78
N ILE A 76 3.25 5.80 3.28
CA ILE A 76 2.68 7.08 2.86
C ILE A 76 2.62 7.99 4.08
N GLU A 77 3.37 9.10 4.04
CA GLU A 77 3.39 10.06 5.14
C GLU A 77 2.07 10.83 5.24
N PRO A 78 1.75 11.37 6.41
CA PRO A 78 0.52 12.16 6.57
C PRO A 78 0.45 13.29 5.55
N ALA A 79 -0.77 13.59 5.11
CA ALA A 79 -1.09 14.68 4.18
C ALA A 79 -0.47 14.53 2.78
N THR A 80 -0.02 13.33 2.42
CA THR A 80 0.49 13.06 1.08
C THR A 80 -0.68 12.69 0.17
N GLU A 81 -0.96 13.52 -0.83
CA GLU A 81 -2.02 13.22 -1.78
C GLU A 81 -1.59 12.09 -2.70
N HIS A 82 -2.49 11.14 -2.90
CA HIS A 82 -2.23 9.99 -3.76
C HIS A 82 -3.52 9.46 -4.37
N ALA A 83 -3.37 8.83 -5.53
CA ALA A 83 -4.42 8.08 -6.20
C ALA A 83 -3.85 6.71 -6.53
N ALA A 84 -4.66 5.81 -7.06
CA ALA A 84 -4.15 4.47 -7.38
C ALA A 84 -4.94 3.85 -8.53
N THR A 85 -4.27 2.98 -9.28
CA THR A 85 -4.89 2.15 -10.32
C THR A 85 -4.45 0.73 -10.13
N VAL A 86 -5.41 -0.18 -10.04
CA VAL A 86 -5.15 -1.61 -9.87
C VAL A 86 -4.67 -2.21 -11.20
N GLY A 87 -3.69 -3.10 -11.15
CA GLY A 87 -3.10 -3.69 -12.34
C GLY A 87 -4.01 -4.71 -13.03
N PRO A 88 -3.52 -5.34 -14.12
CA PRO A 88 -4.34 -6.17 -15.00
C PRO A 88 -4.82 -7.48 -14.38
N ASN A 89 -4.23 -7.89 -13.27
CA ASN A 89 -4.62 -9.12 -12.57
C ASN A 89 -5.30 -8.85 -11.23
N GLY A 90 -5.73 -7.61 -10.99
CA GLY A 90 -6.27 -7.24 -9.70
C GLY A 90 -5.19 -7.06 -8.65
N CYS A 91 -5.59 -6.88 -7.40
CA CYS A 91 -4.65 -6.84 -6.28
C CYS A 91 -5.32 -7.26 -4.99
N THR A 92 -4.50 -7.73 -4.05
CA THR A 92 -4.87 -7.92 -2.66
C THR A 92 -3.82 -7.21 -1.83
N CYS A 93 -4.27 -6.33 -0.94
CA CYS A 93 -3.38 -5.55 -0.09
C CYS A 93 -3.79 -5.66 1.36
N VAL A 94 -2.85 -5.36 2.25
CA VAL A 94 -3.10 -5.22 3.68
C VAL A 94 -2.44 -3.93 4.14
N GLU A 95 -3.13 -3.18 4.98
CA GLU A 95 -2.63 -1.88 5.44
C GLU A 95 -2.92 -1.65 6.91
N ALA A 96 -2.17 -0.73 7.50
CA ALA A 96 -2.37 -0.31 8.88
C ALA A 96 -1.91 1.13 9.05
N SER A 97 -2.34 1.73 10.16
CA SER A 97 -1.93 3.09 10.54
C SER A 97 -0.75 3.02 11.50
N ARG A 98 0.14 3.95 11.39
CA ARG A 98 1.32 4.00 12.25
C ARG A 98 1.45 5.33 12.98
#